data_53f1cbbfbf4e70c41e3810b92c7ad82c
#
_entry.id   53f1cbbfbf4e70c41e3810b92c7ad82c
#
_cell.length_a   1.000
_cell.length_b   1.000
_cell.length_c   1.000
_cell.angle_alpha   90.00
_cell.angle_beta   90.00
_cell.angle_gamma   90.00
#
_symmetry.space_group_name_H-M   'P 1'
#
loop_
_entity.id
_entity.type
_entity.pdbx_description
1 polymer ?
#
loop_
_entity_poly.entity_id
_entity_poly.type
_entity_poly.pdbx_seq_one_letter_code
_entity_poly.pdbx_strand_id
1 'polypeptide(L)'
;MQFSIIVPTFKNYKYLKTSINSIKKNSSYDHQIIVHINGKDDETEKYLKAQNILFSKTEKNMGLCTGVNIAARMSTNDFIVYAHDDMYFCPKWDFFLVNELKSLSNKNFYLSSTQISPIEQLKNSKINHIYYDCGDNLDNFNEQKLIDNFANLE
;
A
#
# COMPACT_ATOMS: atom_id res chain seq x y z
N MET A 1 2.72 7.23 -15.83
CA MET A 1 1.30 6.92 -15.46
C MET A 1 1.17 7.15 -13.99
N GLN A 2 0.08 7.77 -13.54
CA GLN A 2 -0.19 8.04 -12.13
C GLN A 2 -1.36 7.17 -11.65
N PHE A 3 -1.32 6.79 -10.38
CA PHE A 3 -2.37 6.04 -9.70
C PHE A 3 -2.98 6.87 -8.58
N SER A 4 -4.22 6.54 -8.20
CA SER A 4 -4.78 6.92 -6.92
C SER A 4 -4.64 5.74 -5.96
N ILE A 5 -3.80 5.89 -4.94
CA ILE A 5 -3.51 4.85 -3.95
C ILE A 5 -4.44 5.04 -2.78
N ILE A 6 -5.32 4.07 -2.56
CA ILE A 6 -6.34 4.08 -1.51
C ILE A 6 -5.88 3.27 -0.31
N VAL A 7 -5.74 3.92 0.83
CA VAL A 7 -5.24 3.30 2.07
C VAL A 7 -6.26 3.51 3.20
N PRO A 8 -7.14 2.54 3.48
CA PRO A 8 -7.97 2.59 4.68
C PRO A 8 -7.13 2.26 5.91
N THR A 9 -7.37 2.95 7.02
CA THR A 9 -6.66 2.73 8.29
C THR A 9 -7.61 2.78 9.47
N PHE A 10 -7.30 2.00 10.50
CA PHE A 10 -8.02 2.00 11.78
C PHE A 10 -7.06 1.85 12.94
N LYS A 11 -6.77 2.96 13.66
CA LYS A 11 -5.89 3.01 14.83
C LYS A 11 -4.51 2.36 14.59
N ASN A 12 -3.94 2.57 13.41
CA ASN A 12 -2.72 1.91 12.97
C ASN A 12 -1.65 2.91 12.47
N TYR A 13 -1.55 4.04 13.14
CA TYR A 13 -0.72 5.18 12.75
C TYR A 13 0.72 4.82 12.38
N LYS A 14 1.39 4.00 13.20
CA LYS A 14 2.82 3.67 12.99
C LYS A 14 3.04 2.91 11.68
N TYR A 15 2.21 1.91 11.40
CA TYR A 15 2.27 1.14 10.16
C TYR A 15 1.90 2.01 8.96
N LEU A 16 0.80 2.78 9.06
CA LEU A 16 0.39 3.71 8.02
C LEU A 16 1.52 4.68 7.63
N LYS A 17 2.22 5.24 8.61
CA LYS A 17 3.37 6.13 8.37
C LYS A 17 4.48 5.41 7.59
N THR A 18 4.80 4.18 7.95
CA THR A 18 5.81 3.37 7.25
C THR A 18 5.37 3.06 5.82
N SER A 19 4.11 2.65 5.63
CA SER A 19 3.52 2.39 4.33
C SER A 19 3.59 3.63 3.42
N ILE A 20 3.11 4.79 3.88
CA ILE A 20 3.15 6.04 3.12
C ILE A 20 4.59 6.45 2.77
N ASN A 21 5.51 6.31 3.72
CA ASN A 21 6.93 6.63 3.47
C ASN A 21 7.53 5.71 2.40
N SER A 22 7.20 4.42 2.41
CA SER A 22 7.65 3.47 1.40
C SER A 22 7.09 3.80 0.01
N ILE A 23 5.81 4.20 -0.09
CA ILE A 23 5.23 4.68 -1.34
C ILE A 23 6.03 5.87 -1.87
N LYS A 24 6.20 6.91 -1.04
CA LYS A 24 6.91 8.14 -1.45
C LYS A 24 8.37 7.88 -1.84
N LYS A 25 9.06 7.00 -1.12
CA LYS A 25 10.49 6.70 -1.32
C LYS A 25 10.75 5.82 -2.54
N ASN A 26 9.88 4.84 -2.76
CA ASN A 26 10.12 3.71 -3.67
C ASN A 26 9.35 3.80 -4.99
N SER A 27 8.49 4.80 -5.17
CA SER A 27 7.79 5.04 -6.44
C SER A 27 8.69 5.73 -7.46
N SER A 28 8.52 5.37 -8.72
CA SER A 28 9.15 6.03 -9.87
C SER A 28 8.33 7.21 -10.39
N TYR A 29 7.05 7.28 -10.01
CA TYR A 29 6.11 8.31 -10.42
C TYR A 29 5.47 8.97 -9.20
N ASP A 30 5.00 10.19 -9.35
CA ASP A 30 4.24 10.89 -8.32
C ASP A 30 2.78 10.43 -8.34
N HIS A 31 2.29 9.89 -7.24
CA HIS A 31 0.96 9.31 -7.11
C HIS A 31 0.07 10.10 -6.17
N GLN A 32 -1.24 10.07 -6.41
CA GLN A 32 -2.21 10.56 -5.47
C GLN A 32 -2.39 9.54 -4.33
N ILE A 33 -2.06 9.93 -3.10
CA ILE A 33 -2.33 9.09 -1.92
C ILE A 33 -3.59 9.60 -1.24
N ILE A 34 -4.55 8.69 -1.00
CA ILE A 34 -5.82 8.98 -0.34
C ILE A 34 -6.01 8.02 0.83
N VAL A 35 -6.09 8.56 2.03
CA VAL A 35 -6.28 7.77 3.24
C VAL A 35 -7.73 7.86 3.73
N HIS A 36 -8.32 6.75 4.16
CA HIS A 36 -9.57 6.78 4.93
C HIS A 36 -9.31 6.41 6.38
N ILE A 37 -9.56 7.36 7.28
CA ILE A 37 -9.50 7.13 8.73
C ILE A 37 -10.85 6.53 9.16
N ASN A 38 -10.86 5.24 9.44
CA ASN A 38 -12.06 4.48 9.73
C ASN A 38 -12.39 4.49 11.23
N GLY A 39 -12.90 5.61 11.71
CA GLY A 39 -13.14 5.89 13.11
C GLY A 39 -12.29 7.07 13.61
N LYS A 40 -12.48 7.44 14.88
CA LYS A 40 -11.77 8.57 15.47
C LYS A 40 -10.31 8.21 15.75
N ASP A 41 -9.37 8.97 15.14
CA ASP A 41 -7.92 8.83 15.30
C ASP A 41 -7.22 10.17 15.04
N ASP A 42 -7.07 10.95 16.12
CA ASP A 42 -6.56 12.32 16.06
C ASP A 42 -5.06 12.35 15.68
N GLU A 43 -4.29 11.32 16.04
CA GLU A 43 -2.87 11.22 15.72
C GLU A 43 -2.66 11.04 14.22
N THR A 44 -3.38 10.09 13.63
CA THR A 44 -3.38 9.87 12.18
C THR A 44 -3.85 11.13 11.42
N GLU A 45 -4.94 11.76 11.87
CA GLU A 45 -5.45 12.98 11.23
C GLU A 45 -4.41 14.12 11.26
N LYS A 46 -3.75 14.34 12.39
CA LYS A 46 -2.70 15.35 12.54
C LYS A 46 -1.52 15.09 11.60
N TYR A 47 -1.10 13.83 11.50
CA TYR A 47 -0.03 13.44 10.59
C TYR A 47 -0.38 13.70 9.13
N LEU A 48 -1.56 13.27 8.68
CA LEU A 48 -1.99 13.45 7.29
C LEU A 48 -2.09 14.91 6.89
N LYS A 49 -2.61 15.77 7.78
CA LYS A 49 -2.64 17.23 7.60
C LYS A 49 -1.23 17.82 7.47
N ALA A 50 -0.30 17.42 8.37
CA ALA A 50 1.08 17.90 8.35
C ALA A 50 1.84 17.46 7.08
N GLN A 51 1.48 16.32 6.49
CA GLN A 51 2.06 15.78 5.27
C GLN A 51 1.33 16.22 3.98
N ASN A 52 0.29 17.05 4.10
CA ASN A 52 -0.58 17.46 2.99
C ASN A 52 -1.13 16.28 2.18
N ILE A 53 -1.52 15.20 2.88
CA ILE A 53 -2.10 14.01 2.27
C ILE A 53 -3.62 14.12 2.31
N LEU A 54 -4.26 13.84 1.17
CA LEU A 54 -5.70 13.83 1.04
C LEU A 54 -6.31 12.71 1.90
N PHE A 55 -7.34 13.01 2.69
CA PHE A 55 -8.00 11.99 3.48
C PHE A 55 -9.50 12.25 3.69
N SER A 56 -10.21 11.19 3.98
CA SER A 56 -11.58 11.18 4.51
C SER A 56 -11.60 10.51 5.87
N LYS A 57 -12.67 10.73 6.64
CA LYS A 57 -12.84 10.07 7.95
C LYS A 57 -14.29 9.78 8.27
N THR A 58 -14.51 8.82 9.15
CA THR A 58 -15.80 8.52 9.77
C THR A 58 -15.69 8.61 11.29
N GLU A 59 -16.80 8.90 11.99
CA GLU A 59 -16.82 9.00 13.46
C GLU A 59 -16.62 7.63 14.15
N LYS A 60 -17.03 6.55 13.48
CA LYS A 60 -16.91 5.17 13.96
C LYS A 60 -16.40 4.26 12.84
N ASN A 61 -15.89 3.09 13.22
CA ASN A 61 -15.48 2.08 12.25
C ASN A 61 -16.71 1.57 11.47
N MET A 62 -16.72 1.84 10.17
CA MET A 62 -17.80 1.45 9.23
C MET A 62 -17.44 0.20 8.40
N GLY A 63 -16.34 -0.46 8.75
CA GLY A 63 -15.81 -1.61 8.00
C GLY A 63 -14.92 -1.21 6.83
N LEU A 64 -14.12 -2.17 6.40
CA LEU A 64 -13.09 -1.97 5.38
C LEU A 64 -13.67 -1.50 4.04
N CYS A 65 -14.65 -2.22 3.51
CA CYS A 65 -15.23 -1.93 2.19
C CYS A 65 -15.84 -0.53 2.11
N THR A 66 -16.50 -0.09 3.19
CA THR A 66 -17.08 1.27 3.27
C THR A 66 -15.98 2.31 3.19
N GLY A 67 -14.90 2.15 3.98
CA GLY A 67 -13.76 3.07 3.99
C GLY A 67 -13.08 3.16 2.62
N VAL A 68 -12.81 2.02 1.99
CA VAL A 68 -12.24 1.95 0.63
C VAL A 68 -13.12 2.71 -0.37
N ASN A 69 -14.43 2.45 -0.38
CA ASN A 69 -15.35 3.11 -1.31
C ASN A 69 -15.45 4.62 -1.09
N ILE A 70 -15.40 5.09 0.16
CA ILE A 70 -15.38 6.53 0.46
C ILE A 70 -14.11 7.18 -0.10
N ALA A 71 -12.94 6.59 0.16
CA ALA A 71 -11.68 7.12 -0.33
C ALA A 71 -11.58 7.04 -1.87
N ALA A 72 -12.03 5.95 -2.48
CA ALA A 72 -12.01 5.76 -3.93
C ALA A 72 -12.80 6.83 -4.69
N ARG A 73 -13.89 7.38 -4.12
CA ARG A 73 -14.64 8.49 -4.72
C ARG A 73 -13.86 9.80 -4.81
N MET A 74 -12.74 9.91 -4.10
CA MET A 74 -11.85 11.07 -4.13
C MET A 74 -10.72 10.91 -5.15
N SER A 75 -10.66 9.77 -5.85
CA SER A 75 -9.68 9.51 -6.90
C SER A 75 -9.83 10.47 -8.07
N THR A 76 -8.69 10.93 -8.59
CA THR A 76 -8.59 11.76 -9.79
C THR A 76 -7.90 11.06 -10.95
N ASN A 77 -7.33 9.88 -10.73
CA ASN A 77 -6.66 9.08 -11.75
C ASN A 77 -7.53 7.91 -12.22
N ASP A 78 -7.32 7.46 -13.46
CA ASP A 78 -8.07 6.37 -14.09
C ASP A 78 -7.88 5.01 -13.39
N PHE A 79 -6.73 4.81 -12.75
CA PHE A 79 -6.38 3.56 -12.09
C PHE A 79 -6.24 3.74 -10.58
N ILE A 80 -6.84 2.81 -9.87
CA ILE A 80 -6.81 2.75 -8.40
C ILE A 80 -5.89 1.61 -7.98
N VAL A 81 -4.99 1.90 -7.04
CA VAL A 81 -4.25 0.90 -6.27
C VAL A 81 -4.86 0.85 -4.88
N TYR A 82 -5.39 -0.30 -4.49
CA TYR A 82 -5.81 -0.55 -3.12
C TYR A 82 -4.64 -1.12 -2.32
N ALA A 83 -4.36 -0.54 -1.18
CA ALA A 83 -3.33 -1.00 -0.25
C ALA A 83 -3.85 -1.06 1.18
N HIS A 84 -3.34 -2.00 1.98
CA HIS A 84 -3.50 -1.96 3.42
C HIS A 84 -2.49 -0.99 4.04
N ASP A 85 -2.80 -0.52 5.24
CA ASP A 85 -1.97 0.45 5.97
C ASP A 85 -0.69 -0.16 6.59
N ASP A 86 -0.54 -1.47 6.54
CA ASP A 86 0.61 -2.25 7.01
C ASP A 86 1.50 -2.81 5.89
N MET A 87 1.27 -2.40 4.66
CA MET A 87 2.09 -2.83 3.51
C MET A 87 3.31 -1.94 3.33
N TYR A 88 4.46 -2.57 3.03
CA TYR A 88 5.66 -1.90 2.56
C TYR A 88 5.77 -2.03 1.03
N PHE A 89 5.85 -0.91 0.33
CA PHE A 89 6.01 -0.86 -1.13
C PHE A 89 7.49 -0.99 -1.49
N CYS A 90 7.84 -2.05 -2.23
CA CYS A 90 9.20 -2.33 -2.66
C CYS A 90 9.71 -1.35 -3.73
N PRO A 91 11.04 -1.22 -3.93
CA PRO A 91 11.59 -0.29 -4.92
C PRO A 91 11.01 -0.50 -6.33
N LYS A 92 10.62 0.59 -6.99
CA LYS A 92 10.11 0.59 -8.39
C LYS A 92 8.83 -0.23 -8.60
N TRP A 93 8.04 -0.51 -7.55
CA TRP A 93 6.80 -1.28 -7.63
C TRP A 93 5.86 -0.75 -8.74
N ASP A 94 5.75 0.57 -8.86
CA ASP A 94 4.91 1.27 -9.82
C ASP A 94 5.43 1.20 -11.26
N PHE A 95 6.75 1.16 -11.44
CA PHE A 95 7.36 0.98 -12.75
C PHE A 95 7.00 -0.39 -13.35
N PHE A 96 7.10 -1.44 -12.56
CA PHE A 96 6.73 -2.79 -12.99
C PHE A 96 5.22 -2.88 -13.27
N LEU A 97 4.39 -2.31 -12.40
CA LEU A 97 2.95 -2.27 -12.58
C LEU A 97 2.55 -1.50 -13.87
N VAL A 98 3.16 -0.36 -14.13
CA VAL A 98 2.92 0.41 -15.36
C VAL A 98 3.30 -0.38 -16.62
N ASN A 99 4.39 -1.14 -16.58
CA ASN A 99 4.80 -1.96 -17.73
C ASN A 99 3.80 -3.10 -17.97
N GLU A 100 3.33 -3.74 -16.91
CA GLU A 100 2.28 -4.75 -17.02
C GLU A 100 0.98 -4.17 -17.61
N LEU A 101 0.55 -3.02 -17.09
CA LEU A 101 -0.66 -2.35 -17.59
C LEU A 101 -0.58 -1.99 -19.09
N LYS A 102 0.60 -1.67 -19.61
CA LYS A 102 0.78 -1.38 -21.05
C LYS A 102 0.61 -2.61 -21.92
N SER A 103 0.81 -3.81 -21.38
CA SER A 103 0.66 -5.08 -22.11
C SER A 103 -0.81 -5.52 -22.19
N LEU A 104 -1.70 -4.98 -21.35
CA LEU A 104 -3.10 -5.39 -21.31
C LEU A 104 -3.90 -4.80 -22.47
N SER A 105 -4.71 -5.62 -23.11
CA SER A 105 -5.52 -5.23 -24.27
C SER A 105 -6.78 -4.45 -23.92
N ASN A 106 -7.22 -4.48 -22.65
CA ASN A 106 -8.40 -3.75 -22.17
C ASN A 106 -8.17 -3.16 -20.79
N LYS A 107 -9.10 -2.27 -20.33
CA LYS A 107 -9.03 -1.61 -19.04
C LYS A 107 -9.86 -2.31 -17.94
N ASN A 108 -10.55 -3.39 -18.24
CA ASN A 108 -11.37 -4.14 -17.28
C ASN A 108 -10.55 -5.30 -16.70
N PHE A 109 -9.72 -4.99 -15.70
CA PHE A 109 -8.85 -5.98 -15.05
C PHE A 109 -8.76 -5.74 -13.55
N TYR A 110 -8.32 -6.74 -12.86
CA TYR A 110 -7.83 -6.69 -11.50
C TYR A 110 -6.47 -7.38 -11.46
N LEU A 111 -5.45 -6.66 -10.99
CA LEU A 111 -4.09 -7.19 -10.82
C LEU A 111 -3.79 -7.33 -9.33
N SER A 112 -3.25 -8.46 -8.93
CA SER A 112 -2.71 -8.69 -7.60
C SER A 112 -1.19 -8.69 -7.65
N SER A 113 -0.55 -7.95 -6.76
CA SER A 113 0.90 -7.98 -6.61
C SER A 113 1.37 -9.26 -5.92
N THR A 114 2.64 -9.60 -6.11
CA THR A 114 3.31 -10.62 -5.32
C THR A 114 3.58 -10.09 -3.92
N GLN A 115 3.24 -10.87 -2.90
CA GLN A 115 3.54 -10.57 -1.50
C GLN A 115 4.88 -11.18 -1.11
N ILE A 116 5.72 -10.41 -0.42
CA ILE A 116 6.94 -10.88 0.26
C ILE A 116 6.65 -10.87 1.76
N SER A 117 6.79 -12.00 2.42
CA SER A 117 6.58 -12.06 3.87
C SER A 117 7.23 -13.31 4.50
N PRO A 118 7.46 -13.32 5.83
CA PRO A 118 8.04 -14.46 6.55
C PRO A 118 6.99 -15.53 6.94
N ILE A 119 5.85 -15.61 6.27
CA ILE A 119 4.78 -16.54 6.61
C ILE A 119 5.14 -17.94 6.14
N GLU A 120 5.62 -18.78 7.05
CA GLU A 120 6.04 -20.18 6.80
C GLU A 120 4.95 -21.03 6.13
N GLN A 121 3.69 -20.85 6.52
CA GLN A 121 2.55 -21.58 5.97
C GLN A 121 2.35 -21.34 4.47
N LEU A 122 2.82 -20.20 3.95
CA LEU A 122 2.72 -19.83 2.55
C LEU A 122 3.96 -20.21 1.72
N LYS A 123 5.03 -20.72 2.36
CA LYS A 123 6.31 -21.04 1.70
C LYS A 123 6.19 -21.96 0.47
N ASN A 124 5.20 -22.86 0.47
CA ASN A 124 4.94 -23.78 -0.62
C ASN A 124 3.59 -23.48 -1.31
N SER A 125 3.00 -22.30 -1.09
CA SER A 125 1.74 -21.96 -1.71
C SER A 125 1.96 -21.61 -3.19
N LYS A 126 0.97 -21.96 -4.04
CA LYS A 126 0.94 -21.53 -5.45
C LYS A 126 0.37 -20.12 -5.63
N ILE A 127 0.17 -19.40 -4.54
CA ILE A 127 -0.29 -18.01 -4.54
C ILE A 127 0.93 -17.13 -4.83
N ASN A 128 0.74 -15.95 -5.39
CA ASN A 128 1.78 -14.95 -5.62
C ASN A 128 2.41 -14.49 -4.29
N HIS A 129 3.29 -15.32 -3.74
CA HIS A 129 3.95 -15.13 -2.47
C HIS A 129 5.40 -15.60 -2.53
N ILE A 130 6.30 -14.74 -2.06
CA ILE A 130 7.72 -15.04 -1.89
C ILE A 130 7.99 -15.10 -0.38
N TYR A 131 8.49 -16.26 0.08
CA TYR A 131 8.94 -16.39 1.45
C TYR A 131 10.29 -15.69 1.61
N TYR A 132 10.30 -14.64 2.42
CA TYR A 132 11.52 -13.97 2.81
C TYR A 132 11.35 -13.30 4.18
N ASP A 133 12.23 -13.65 5.10
CA ASP A 133 12.20 -13.10 6.45
C ASP A 133 13.04 -11.83 6.55
N CYS A 134 12.38 -10.68 6.50
CA CYS A 134 12.94 -9.37 6.83
C CYS A 134 12.26 -8.75 8.08
N GLY A 135 11.63 -9.57 8.90
CA GLY A 135 10.82 -9.18 10.03
C GLY A 135 9.33 -9.24 9.76
N ASP A 136 8.53 -9.39 10.80
CA ASP A 136 7.08 -9.58 10.76
C ASP A 136 6.28 -8.44 11.42
N ASN A 137 6.98 -7.46 12.02
CA ASN A 137 6.39 -6.29 12.64
C ASN A 137 7.36 -5.09 12.60
N LEU A 138 6.90 -3.89 12.98
CA LEU A 138 7.72 -2.67 12.90
C LEU A 138 8.98 -2.66 13.78
N ASP A 139 8.98 -3.42 14.87
CA ASP A 139 10.12 -3.43 15.82
C ASP A 139 11.27 -4.27 15.28
N ASN A 140 10.99 -5.24 14.43
CA ASN A 140 12.00 -6.16 13.86
C ASN A 140 12.12 -6.05 12.33
N PHE A 141 11.33 -5.20 11.67
CA PHE A 141 11.42 -5.02 10.22
C PHE A 141 12.77 -4.42 9.80
N ASN A 142 13.50 -5.16 8.98
CA ASN A 142 14.79 -4.74 8.44
C ASN A 142 14.67 -4.33 6.97
N GLU A 143 14.37 -3.03 6.76
CA GLU A 143 14.24 -2.44 5.43
C GLU A 143 15.49 -2.63 4.59
N GLN A 144 16.68 -2.43 5.17
CA GLN A 144 17.94 -2.56 4.43
C GLN A 144 18.16 -3.99 3.93
N LYS A 145 17.88 -5.00 4.78
CA LYS A 145 17.95 -6.41 4.38
C LYS A 145 17.01 -6.72 3.21
N LEU A 146 15.80 -6.16 3.22
CA LEU A 146 14.84 -6.32 2.12
C LEU A 146 15.39 -5.69 0.83
N ILE A 147 15.87 -4.44 0.89
CA ILE A 147 16.36 -3.70 -0.28
C ILE A 147 17.58 -4.37 -0.90
N ASP A 148 18.55 -4.79 -0.09
CA ASP A 148 19.80 -5.40 -0.55
C ASP A 148 19.57 -6.73 -1.29
N ASN A 149 18.49 -7.41 -0.96
CA ASN A 149 18.17 -8.71 -1.55
C ASN A 149 17.00 -8.68 -2.54
N PHE A 150 16.31 -7.53 -2.65
CA PHE A 150 15.06 -7.43 -3.43
C PHE A 150 15.23 -7.90 -4.89
N ALA A 151 16.35 -7.58 -5.53
CA ALA A 151 16.61 -7.98 -6.92
C ALA A 151 16.81 -9.50 -7.12
N ASN A 152 16.99 -10.26 -6.03
CA ASN A 152 17.18 -11.71 -6.03
C ASN A 152 15.95 -12.48 -5.53
N LEU A 153 14.87 -11.75 -5.19
CA LEU A 153 13.63 -12.35 -4.72
C LEU A 153 12.73 -12.60 -5.93
N GLU A 154 12.81 -13.78 -6.50
CA GLU A 154 11.96 -14.28 -7.59
C GLU A 154 11.04 -15.43 -7.12
#